data_491efefcfb001c196a6426ab0d5c2dfb
#
_entry.id   491efefcfb001c196a6426ab0d5c2dfb
#
_cell.length_a   1.000
_cell.length_b   1.000
_cell.length_c   1.000
_cell.angle_alpha   90.00
_cell.angle_beta   90.00
_cell.angle_gamma   90.00
#
_symmetry.space_group_name_H-M   'P 1'
#
loop_
_entity.id
_entity.type
_entity.pdbx_description
1 polymer ?
#
loop_
_entity_poly.entity_id
_entity_poly.type
_entity_poly.pdbx_seq_one_letter_code
_entity_poly.pdbx_strand_id
1 'polypeptide(L)'
;MSGNRSLRPRPRLSSDRANSSRPYHALRPPTPTRGSRGPGWRGAGPQAAPLLAALLLTASALATFWIANLSSSRDETGGEGAAVTEGVLVNGSIIFARDGALWSLSGASISQVSTSTTAGEPAWSRDGTWLYFIRTRNEIGGRLNAAGGVTPYRLTVPTLMRVGARGGDAEVVLDGLLVDQNPKLNFSSFMFDPAIGVNGEVALATDYKGASQLGGDVIIRILQPDGRMLTPVLPDEAPYGHQDPAWNADGSGLYYVQNGQEEGVSASRIIYFDVAADRIVRFGAKGFIEPATSPDGRWVAATRIDKKGSDVVILSAATGEIVLEVTRTGRSWSPAWSPDGGSLIFLAARESAATLQQVTISAPPSGVPSIIASVQLLRDLVDAGVRPTWGPLSVEAGGGVTP
;
A
#
# COMPACT_ATOMS: atom_id res chain seq x y z
N MET A 1 -46.04 -44.16 48.14
CA MET A 1 -44.71 -44.06 48.76
C MET A 1 -44.01 -42.92 48.04
N SER A 2 -44.20 -41.69 48.36
CA SER A 2 -43.65 -40.85 49.42
C SER A 2 -42.12 -40.75 49.35
N GLY A 3 -41.64 -39.64 48.90
CA GLY A 3 -40.22 -39.28 48.85
C GLY A 3 -40.00 -37.79 48.57
N ASN A 4 -40.30 -37.04 49.62
CA ASN A 4 -40.10 -35.58 49.69
C ASN A 4 -38.61 -35.24 49.72
N ARG A 5 -38.09 -34.30 48.87
CA ARG A 5 -36.80 -33.61 49.08
C ARG A 5 -36.93 -32.12 48.91
N SER A 6 -36.71 -31.50 50.00
CA SER A 6 -36.67 -30.11 50.39
C SER A 6 -35.93 -29.17 49.46
N LEU A 7 -36.56 -28.05 49.16
CA LEU A 7 -36.02 -26.80 48.61
C LEU A 7 -35.15 -26.09 49.68
N ARG A 8 -33.92 -25.74 49.35
CA ARG A 8 -33.10 -24.78 50.10
C ARG A 8 -33.30 -23.35 49.53
N PRO A 9 -33.39 -22.34 50.39
CA PRO A 9 -33.67 -20.98 49.99
C PRO A 9 -32.41 -20.25 49.47
N ARG A 10 -32.63 -19.36 48.50
CA ARG A 10 -31.65 -18.40 47.99
C ARG A 10 -31.40 -17.28 49.01
N PRO A 11 -30.15 -16.76 49.15
CA PRO A 11 -29.90 -15.58 49.96
C PRO A 11 -30.34 -14.32 49.23
N ARG A 12 -30.98 -13.43 49.96
CA ARG A 12 -31.39 -12.08 49.57
C ARG A 12 -30.15 -11.18 49.47
N LEU A 13 -30.00 -10.44 48.40
CA LEU A 13 -29.12 -9.29 48.28
C LEU A 13 -29.70 -8.11 49.06
N SER A 14 -29.00 -7.68 50.08
CA SER A 14 -29.26 -6.44 50.80
C SER A 14 -28.66 -5.26 50.01
N SER A 15 -29.49 -4.28 49.73
CA SER A 15 -29.12 -2.96 49.30
C SER A 15 -28.57 -2.16 50.48
N ASP A 16 -27.28 -1.78 50.40
CA ASP A 16 -26.79 -0.67 51.23
C ASP A 16 -26.02 0.31 50.31
N ARG A 17 -26.65 1.47 50.15
CA ARG A 17 -26.06 2.68 49.67
C ARG A 17 -25.13 3.23 50.76
N ALA A 18 -23.87 3.39 50.44
CA ALA A 18 -23.01 4.35 51.14
C ALA A 18 -22.24 5.19 50.18
N ASN A 19 -22.65 6.43 50.14
CA ASN A 19 -22.07 7.60 49.50
C ASN A 19 -20.76 7.94 50.21
N SER A 20 -19.63 7.91 49.55
CA SER A 20 -18.44 8.57 50.04
C SER A 20 -17.64 9.20 48.89
N SER A 21 -17.97 10.44 48.62
CA SER A 21 -17.15 11.39 47.88
C SER A 21 -15.83 11.63 48.64
N ARG A 22 -14.71 11.16 48.04
CA ARG A 22 -13.37 11.62 48.45
C ARG A 22 -12.82 12.49 47.32
N PRO A 23 -12.31 13.70 47.66
CA PRO A 23 -11.70 14.57 46.67
C PRO A 23 -10.33 14.06 46.25
N TYR A 24 -10.08 14.03 44.92
CA TYR A 24 -8.75 13.83 44.37
C TYR A 24 -7.80 14.90 44.81
N HIS A 25 -6.81 14.54 45.63
CA HIS A 25 -5.66 15.37 45.88
C HIS A 25 -4.78 15.41 44.63
N ALA A 26 -4.71 16.58 44.01
CA ALA A 26 -3.73 16.86 42.99
C ALA A 26 -2.31 16.79 43.61
N LEU A 27 -1.53 15.82 43.15
CA LEU A 27 -0.11 15.72 43.47
C LEU A 27 0.61 16.90 42.79
N ARG A 28 1.13 17.83 43.59
CA ARG A 28 2.04 18.89 43.15
C ARG A 28 3.33 18.24 42.62
N PRO A 29 3.86 18.67 41.45
CA PRO A 29 5.18 18.23 41.01
C PRO A 29 6.27 18.78 41.98
N PRO A 30 7.33 17.98 42.23
CA PRO A 30 8.43 18.44 43.12
C PRO A 30 9.18 19.61 42.48
N THR A 31 9.49 20.60 43.29
CA THR A 31 10.34 21.74 42.95
C THR A 31 11.76 21.27 42.62
N PRO A 32 12.37 21.71 41.50
CA PRO A 32 13.74 21.33 41.18
C PRO A 32 14.75 21.97 42.12
N THR A 33 15.52 21.16 42.81
CA THR A 33 16.72 21.57 43.55
C THR A 33 17.83 21.96 42.56
N ARG A 34 18.38 23.12 42.79
CA ARG A 34 19.50 23.75 42.05
C ARG A 34 20.79 22.96 42.33
N GLY A 35 21.33 22.25 41.31
CA GLY A 35 22.61 21.54 41.48
C GLY A 35 23.22 21.06 40.17
N SER A 36 24.40 21.61 39.83
CA SER A 36 25.45 21.20 38.90
C SER A 36 25.19 21.30 37.38
N ARG A 37 25.92 22.21 36.77
CA ARG A 37 26.07 22.41 35.33
C ARG A 37 26.85 21.23 34.74
N GLY A 38 26.14 20.40 33.96
CA GLY A 38 26.73 19.48 32.96
C GLY A 38 26.57 20.07 31.54
N PRO A 39 27.34 19.67 30.53
CA PRO A 39 27.37 20.32 29.23
C PRO A 39 26.00 20.20 28.54
N GLY A 40 25.50 21.36 28.12
CA GLY A 40 24.15 21.53 27.62
C GLY A 40 23.88 20.84 26.29
N TRP A 41 23.02 19.88 26.33
CA TRP A 41 22.23 19.49 25.16
C TRP A 41 21.12 20.54 24.98
N ARG A 42 21.30 21.40 23.99
CA ARG A 42 20.20 22.28 23.56
C ARG A 42 19.11 21.41 22.97
N GLY A 43 17.96 21.44 23.60
CA GLY A 43 16.79 20.67 23.16
C GLY A 43 16.46 20.97 21.71
N ALA A 44 16.34 19.93 20.90
CA ALA A 44 15.72 20.01 19.60
C ALA A 44 14.26 20.39 19.80
N GLY A 45 13.86 21.53 19.25
CA GLY A 45 12.49 22.03 19.31
C GLY A 45 11.53 21.08 18.53
N PRO A 46 10.21 21.32 18.61
CA PRO A 46 9.18 20.45 18.04
C PRO A 46 9.20 20.31 16.52
N GLN A 47 10.25 20.77 15.84
CA GLN A 47 10.45 20.63 14.39
C GLN A 47 11.20 19.36 13.96
N ALA A 48 11.64 18.50 14.89
CA ALA A 48 12.40 17.28 14.57
C ALA A 48 11.49 16.11 14.16
N ALA A 49 10.23 16.11 14.53
CA ALA A 49 9.31 15.01 14.20
C ALA A 49 9.02 14.84 12.69
N PRO A 50 8.78 15.92 11.90
CA PRO A 50 8.57 15.77 10.46
C PRO A 50 9.84 15.39 9.68
N LEU A 51 11.03 15.72 10.18
CA LEU A 51 12.30 15.33 9.56
C LEU A 51 12.62 13.84 9.78
N LEU A 52 12.22 13.27 10.91
CA LEU A 52 12.38 11.83 11.18
C LEU A 52 11.38 11.00 10.37
N ALA A 53 10.13 11.44 10.21
CA ALA A 53 9.16 10.80 9.33
C ALA A 53 9.61 10.86 7.85
N ALA A 54 10.15 12.01 7.40
CA ALA A 54 10.72 12.14 6.06
C ALA A 54 11.96 11.25 5.86
N LEU A 55 12.79 11.04 6.89
CA LEU A 55 13.97 10.16 6.84
C LEU A 55 13.60 8.67 6.85
N LEU A 56 12.47 8.28 7.45
CA LEU A 56 12.00 6.90 7.51
C LEU A 56 11.21 6.49 6.25
N LEU A 57 10.47 7.44 5.65
CA LEU A 57 9.90 7.28 4.30
C LEU A 57 11.01 7.18 3.24
N THR A 58 12.16 7.83 3.45
CA THR A 58 13.31 7.69 2.55
C THR A 58 14.01 6.34 2.65
N ALA A 59 13.84 5.55 3.69
CA ALA A 59 14.48 4.22 3.76
C ALA A 59 13.71 3.16 2.96
N SER A 60 12.38 3.19 2.91
CA SER A 60 11.59 2.38 1.97
C SER A 60 11.60 2.98 0.55
N ALA A 61 11.54 4.33 0.43
CA ALA A 61 11.77 5.03 -0.83
C ALA A 61 13.23 4.95 -1.30
N LEU A 62 14.25 4.72 -0.44
CA LEU A 62 15.64 4.56 -0.85
C LEU A 62 15.91 3.21 -1.49
N ALA A 63 15.19 2.15 -1.16
CA ALA A 63 15.24 0.93 -1.96
C ALA A 63 14.64 1.19 -3.35
N THR A 64 13.53 1.93 -3.44
CA THR A 64 12.92 2.38 -4.70
C THR A 64 13.71 3.53 -5.35
N PHE A 65 14.27 4.45 -4.56
CA PHE A 65 15.05 5.60 -5.04
C PHE A 65 16.46 5.23 -5.53
N TRP A 66 17.10 4.19 -4.99
CA TRP A 66 18.33 3.64 -5.56
C TRP A 66 18.10 3.04 -6.95
N ILE A 67 16.95 2.43 -7.16
CA ILE A 67 16.53 1.92 -8.47
C ILE A 67 16.15 3.08 -9.41
N ALA A 68 15.50 4.14 -8.90
CA ALA A 68 15.05 5.29 -9.68
C ALA A 68 16.19 6.29 -10.06
N ASN A 69 17.23 6.46 -9.22
CA ASN A 69 18.36 7.36 -9.53
C ASN A 69 19.35 6.81 -10.57
N LEU A 70 19.17 5.59 -11.03
CA LEU A 70 19.90 5.07 -12.20
C LEU A 70 19.29 5.54 -13.53
N SER A 71 18.17 6.27 -13.50
CA SER A 71 17.41 6.66 -14.72
C SER A 71 17.64 8.09 -15.25
N SER A 72 18.59 8.87 -14.71
CA SER A 72 18.74 10.31 -15.05
C SER A 72 19.74 10.66 -16.17
N SER A 73 20.15 9.70 -16.99
CA SER A 73 20.90 10.01 -18.23
C SER A 73 20.23 9.34 -19.44
N ARG A 74 19.30 10.03 -20.03
CA ARG A 74 18.68 9.62 -21.29
C ARG A 74 19.09 10.58 -22.40
N ASP A 75 19.79 10.06 -23.39
CA ASP A 75 19.89 10.69 -24.71
C ASP A 75 18.55 10.57 -25.43
N GLU A 76 18.02 11.72 -25.89
CA GLU A 76 16.82 11.78 -26.72
C GLU A 76 17.11 11.18 -28.11
N THR A 77 16.73 9.93 -28.32
CA THR A 77 16.59 9.36 -29.66
C THR A 77 15.20 8.77 -29.82
N GLY A 78 14.54 9.27 -30.87
CA GLY A 78 13.23 9.01 -31.44
C GLY A 78 12.43 7.81 -30.99
N GLY A 79 11.15 8.07 -30.67
CA GLY A 79 10.17 7.09 -30.24
C GLY A 79 9.86 6.05 -31.32
N GLU A 80 10.42 4.86 -31.19
CA GLU A 80 9.78 3.65 -31.69
C GLU A 80 8.76 3.18 -30.64
N GLY A 81 7.53 2.89 -31.05
CA GLY A 81 6.45 2.45 -30.18
C GLY A 81 6.83 1.16 -29.43
N ALA A 82 6.41 1.07 -28.15
CA ALA A 82 6.64 -0.11 -27.33
C ALA A 82 6.27 -1.38 -28.10
N ALA A 83 7.20 -2.32 -28.21
CA ALA A 83 7.00 -3.55 -28.95
C ALA A 83 6.73 -4.72 -28.01
N VAL A 84 5.60 -5.41 -28.20
CA VAL A 84 5.28 -6.68 -27.56
C VAL A 84 6.26 -7.75 -28.06
N THR A 85 6.68 -8.65 -27.20
CA THR A 85 7.48 -9.80 -27.60
C THR A 85 6.65 -10.68 -28.54
N GLU A 86 7.26 -11.12 -29.63
CA GLU A 86 6.59 -11.91 -30.67
C GLU A 86 5.97 -13.19 -30.07
N GLY A 87 4.72 -13.46 -30.46
CA GLY A 87 3.97 -14.63 -29.98
C GLY A 87 3.33 -14.49 -28.59
N VAL A 88 3.52 -13.34 -27.91
CA VAL A 88 2.86 -13.08 -26.62
C VAL A 88 1.42 -12.61 -26.85
N LEU A 89 0.48 -13.27 -26.17
CA LEU A 89 -0.92 -12.85 -26.07
C LEU A 89 -1.32 -12.79 -24.60
N VAL A 90 -1.76 -11.64 -24.13
CA VAL A 90 -2.22 -11.42 -22.76
C VAL A 90 -3.74 -11.57 -22.70
N ASN A 91 -4.22 -12.41 -21.79
CA ASN A 91 -5.64 -12.50 -21.48
C ASN A 91 -6.01 -11.41 -20.44
N GLY A 92 -6.92 -10.51 -20.81
CA GLY A 92 -7.24 -9.34 -20.00
C GLY A 92 -6.33 -8.15 -20.33
N SER A 93 -6.07 -7.32 -19.31
CA SER A 93 -5.33 -6.07 -19.47
C SER A 93 -4.31 -5.89 -18.36
N ILE A 94 -3.03 -5.79 -18.72
CA ILE A 94 -1.94 -5.46 -17.80
C ILE A 94 -1.71 -3.95 -17.88
N ILE A 95 -1.79 -3.27 -16.74
CA ILE A 95 -1.41 -1.86 -16.62
C ILE A 95 -0.02 -1.77 -16.04
N PHE A 96 0.83 -0.98 -16.65
CA PHE A 96 2.21 -0.72 -16.24
C PHE A 96 2.56 0.75 -16.47
N ALA A 97 3.62 1.24 -15.83
CA ALA A 97 4.11 2.59 -16.08
C ALA A 97 5.31 2.58 -17.03
N ARG A 98 5.35 3.60 -17.88
CA ARG A 98 6.46 3.90 -18.77
C ARG A 98 6.56 5.41 -18.97
N ASP A 99 7.75 5.97 -18.78
CA ASP A 99 8.01 7.40 -18.92
C ASP A 99 7.05 8.27 -18.05
N GLY A 100 6.69 7.74 -16.86
CA GLY A 100 5.79 8.40 -15.91
C GLY A 100 4.31 8.34 -16.28
N ALA A 101 3.93 7.73 -17.40
CA ALA A 101 2.54 7.55 -17.81
C ALA A 101 2.09 6.08 -17.64
N LEU A 102 0.78 5.87 -17.52
CA LEU A 102 0.20 4.52 -17.48
C LEU A 102 -0.11 4.02 -18.88
N TRP A 103 0.26 2.78 -19.13
CA TRP A 103 0.06 2.06 -20.38
C TRP A 103 -0.67 0.75 -20.12
N SER A 104 -1.41 0.29 -21.09
CA SER A 104 -2.10 -0.98 -21.11
C SER A 104 -1.50 -1.92 -22.14
N LEU A 105 -1.25 -3.18 -21.76
CA LEU A 105 -0.99 -4.29 -22.67
C LEU A 105 -2.20 -5.23 -22.64
N SER A 106 -2.90 -5.36 -23.75
CA SER A 106 -4.06 -6.23 -23.90
C SER A 106 -3.97 -6.99 -25.22
N GLY A 107 -4.11 -8.32 -25.16
CA GLY A 107 -3.77 -9.18 -26.32
C GLY A 107 -2.30 -8.99 -26.70
N ALA A 108 -2.05 -8.53 -27.92
CA ALA A 108 -0.74 -8.13 -28.42
C ALA A 108 -0.64 -6.60 -28.63
N SER A 109 -1.57 -5.82 -28.11
CA SER A 109 -1.66 -4.37 -28.35
C SER A 109 -1.26 -3.58 -27.10
N ILE A 110 -0.51 -2.51 -27.31
CA ILE A 110 -0.14 -1.56 -26.28
C ILE A 110 -0.84 -0.24 -26.57
N SER A 111 -1.46 0.34 -25.56
CA SER A 111 -2.09 1.65 -25.63
C SER A 111 -1.81 2.47 -24.38
N GLN A 112 -1.73 3.79 -24.54
CA GLN A 112 -1.57 4.70 -23.42
C GLN A 112 -2.92 4.91 -22.73
N VAL A 113 -2.96 4.69 -21.40
CA VAL A 113 -4.15 4.87 -20.57
C VAL A 113 -4.24 6.29 -20.03
N SER A 114 -3.10 6.87 -19.65
CA SER A 114 -3.02 8.21 -19.09
C SER A 114 -2.04 9.05 -19.88
N THR A 115 -2.46 10.26 -20.27
CA THR A 115 -1.56 11.27 -20.86
C THR A 115 -0.77 12.02 -19.79
N SER A 116 -1.13 11.89 -18.54
CA SER A 116 -0.43 12.51 -17.40
C SER A 116 0.83 11.72 -17.07
N THR A 117 1.97 12.41 -17.05
CA THR A 117 3.26 11.85 -16.60
C THR A 117 3.40 11.76 -15.09
N THR A 118 2.31 12.02 -14.34
CA THR A 118 2.27 11.96 -12.88
C THR A 118 1.26 10.93 -12.36
N ALA A 119 0.81 10.03 -13.23
CA ALA A 119 -0.08 8.93 -12.86
C ALA A 119 0.75 7.67 -12.52
N GLY A 120 0.41 7.01 -11.41
CA GLY A 120 1.08 5.81 -10.94
C GLY A 120 0.17 4.94 -10.09
N GLU A 121 0.70 3.85 -9.58
CA GLU A 121 0.04 2.94 -8.64
C GLU A 121 -1.34 2.45 -9.10
N PRO A 122 -1.42 1.83 -10.28
CA PRO A 122 -2.68 1.37 -10.83
C PRO A 122 -3.23 0.17 -10.04
N ALA A 123 -4.55 0.13 -9.86
CA ALA A 123 -5.26 -0.99 -9.24
C ALA A 123 -6.62 -1.21 -9.92
N TRP A 124 -6.89 -2.46 -10.31
CA TRP A 124 -8.18 -2.85 -10.85
C TRP A 124 -9.23 -3.05 -9.75
N SER A 125 -10.47 -2.62 -10.02
CA SER A 125 -11.60 -3.12 -9.25
C SER A 125 -11.74 -4.63 -9.49
N ARG A 126 -12.29 -5.33 -8.50
CA ARG A 126 -12.41 -6.80 -8.53
C ARG A 126 -13.24 -7.31 -9.69
N ASP A 127 -14.28 -6.56 -10.06
CA ASP A 127 -15.16 -6.85 -11.18
C ASP A 127 -14.59 -6.42 -12.55
N GLY A 128 -13.43 -5.78 -12.56
CA GLY A 128 -12.76 -5.26 -13.74
C GLY A 128 -13.46 -4.06 -14.41
N THR A 129 -14.42 -3.43 -13.74
CA THR A 129 -15.17 -2.29 -14.32
C THR A 129 -14.43 -0.97 -14.20
N TRP A 130 -13.54 -0.84 -13.20
CA TRP A 130 -12.82 0.38 -12.91
C TRP A 130 -11.32 0.13 -12.78
N LEU A 131 -10.53 1.05 -13.35
CA LEU A 131 -9.12 1.20 -13.05
C LEU A 131 -8.92 2.39 -12.12
N TYR A 132 -8.38 2.14 -10.93
CA TYR A 132 -7.96 3.17 -9.98
C TYR A 132 -6.48 3.47 -10.15
N PHE A 133 -6.08 4.70 -9.83
CA PHE A 133 -4.67 5.11 -9.87
C PHE A 133 -4.45 6.37 -9.03
N ILE A 134 -3.22 6.62 -8.61
CA ILE A 134 -2.83 7.87 -7.97
C ILE A 134 -2.29 8.82 -9.03
N ARG A 135 -2.83 10.03 -9.07
CA ARG A 135 -2.29 11.15 -9.87
C ARG A 135 -1.79 12.24 -8.94
N THR A 136 -0.57 12.71 -9.16
CA THR A 136 -0.03 13.84 -8.40
C THR A 136 -0.13 15.14 -9.17
N ARG A 137 -0.38 16.25 -8.46
CA ARG A 137 -0.33 17.61 -8.98
C ARG A 137 0.46 18.52 -8.06
N ASN A 138 1.00 19.60 -8.60
CA ASN A 138 1.69 20.61 -7.81
C ASN A 138 0.74 21.76 -7.48
N GLU A 139 0.74 22.14 -6.19
CA GLU A 139 -0.05 23.24 -5.63
C GLU A 139 0.86 24.19 -4.87
N ILE A 140 0.36 25.40 -4.61
CA ILE A 140 0.99 26.34 -3.67
C ILE A 140 0.21 26.28 -2.35
N GLY A 141 0.86 25.72 -1.35
CA GLY A 141 0.36 25.65 0.00
C GLY A 141 0.78 26.84 0.87
N GLY A 142 0.17 26.97 2.03
CA GLY A 142 0.52 27.93 3.04
C GLY A 142 0.80 27.24 4.39
N ARG A 143 1.86 27.64 5.06
CA ARG A 143 2.19 27.19 6.42
C ARG A 143 2.45 28.37 7.34
N LEU A 144 2.14 28.24 8.63
CA LEU A 144 2.51 29.23 9.62
C LEU A 144 4.04 29.31 9.77
N ASN A 145 4.55 30.55 9.80
CA ASN A 145 5.94 30.82 10.13
C ASN A 145 6.08 31.19 11.62
N ALA A 146 7.33 31.33 12.11
CA ALA A 146 7.62 31.62 13.50
C ALA A 146 7.06 33.00 13.97
N ALA A 147 6.78 33.92 13.05
CA ALA A 147 6.19 35.23 13.31
C ALA A 147 4.64 35.22 13.27
N GLY A 148 4.01 34.07 13.12
CA GLY A 148 2.55 33.92 13.01
C GLY A 148 1.97 34.31 11.63
N GLY A 149 2.82 34.69 10.68
CA GLY A 149 2.41 34.89 9.28
C GLY A 149 2.33 33.61 8.48
N VAL A 150 1.77 33.68 7.28
CA VAL A 150 1.71 32.54 6.34
C VAL A 150 2.85 32.64 5.33
N THR A 151 3.63 31.57 5.21
CA THR A 151 4.66 31.42 4.18
C THR A 151 4.18 30.45 3.13
N PRO A 152 4.19 30.82 1.84
CA PRO A 152 3.86 29.91 0.75
C PRO A 152 4.93 28.82 0.61
N TYR A 153 4.52 27.61 0.24
CA TYR A 153 5.43 26.51 -0.11
C TYR A 153 4.83 25.62 -1.20
N ARG A 154 5.67 24.88 -1.90
CA ARG A 154 5.23 23.95 -2.93
C ARG A 154 4.74 22.66 -2.29
N LEU A 155 3.53 22.25 -2.67
CA LEU A 155 2.90 20.97 -2.33
C LEU A 155 2.89 20.06 -3.55
N THR A 156 3.18 18.78 -3.34
CA THR A 156 2.80 17.71 -4.27
C THR A 156 1.59 17.02 -3.67
N VAL A 157 0.45 17.11 -4.35
CA VAL A 157 -0.83 16.61 -3.84
C VAL A 157 -1.19 15.32 -4.59
N PRO A 158 -1.23 14.16 -3.92
CA PRO A 158 -1.76 12.94 -4.50
C PRO A 158 -3.29 13.00 -4.55
N THR A 159 -3.86 12.44 -5.60
CA THR A 159 -5.31 12.32 -5.78
C THR A 159 -5.60 10.92 -6.26
N LEU A 160 -6.43 10.18 -5.51
CA LEU A 160 -6.94 8.90 -5.95
C LEU A 160 -7.99 9.17 -7.03
N MET A 161 -7.74 8.64 -8.20
CA MET A 161 -8.58 8.74 -9.39
C MET A 161 -9.14 7.38 -9.75
N ARG A 162 -10.24 7.34 -10.51
CA ARG A 162 -10.67 6.13 -11.21
C ARG A 162 -11.14 6.47 -12.62
N VAL A 163 -11.03 5.50 -13.52
CA VAL A 163 -11.54 5.58 -14.89
C VAL A 163 -12.21 4.27 -15.24
N GLY A 164 -13.26 4.32 -16.03
CA GLY A 164 -13.94 3.10 -16.50
C GLY A 164 -12.98 2.20 -17.31
N ALA A 165 -13.10 0.89 -17.21
CA ALA A 165 -12.29 -0.06 -17.96
C ALA A 165 -12.40 0.12 -19.49
N ARG A 166 -13.49 0.73 -19.98
CA ARG A 166 -13.71 1.06 -21.40
C ARG A 166 -13.27 2.47 -21.77
N GLY A 167 -12.52 3.15 -20.90
CA GLY A 167 -12.14 4.54 -21.07
C GLY A 167 -13.21 5.52 -20.55
N GLY A 168 -13.06 6.78 -20.91
CA GLY A 168 -13.89 7.90 -20.46
C GLY A 168 -13.12 8.88 -19.58
N ASP A 169 -13.83 9.84 -19.01
CA ASP A 169 -13.24 10.82 -18.10
C ASP A 169 -12.87 10.20 -16.75
N ALA A 170 -11.72 10.56 -16.23
CA ALA A 170 -11.31 10.10 -14.92
C ALA A 170 -12.02 10.90 -13.83
N GLU A 171 -12.52 10.19 -12.82
CA GLU A 171 -13.23 10.73 -11.66
C GLU A 171 -12.30 10.82 -10.45
N VAL A 172 -12.44 11.89 -9.65
CA VAL A 172 -11.78 12.01 -8.35
C VAL A 172 -12.53 11.16 -7.32
N VAL A 173 -11.80 10.24 -6.70
CA VAL A 173 -12.32 9.42 -5.60
C VAL A 173 -11.96 10.01 -4.24
N LEU A 174 -10.69 10.44 -4.09
CA LEU A 174 -10.21 11.08 -2.86
C LEU A 174 -9.13 12.10 -3.21
N ASP A 175 -9.31 13.35 -2.79
CA ASP A 175 -8.32 14.40 -2.95
C ASP A 175 -7.40 14.47 -1.71
N GLY A 176 -6.11 14.44 -1.92
CA GLY A 176 -5.11 14.56 -0.86
C GLY A 176 -4.84 15.99 -0.38
N LEU A 177 -5.43 17.01 -1.03
CA LEU A 177 -5.32 18.38 -0.54
C LEU A 177 -6.24 18.58 0.68
N LEU A 178 -5.65 18.99 1.78
CA LEU A 178 -6.35 19.30 3.02
C LEU A 178 -6.29 20.79 3.27
N VAL A 179 -7.44 21.42 3.42
CA VAL A 179 -7.58 22.83 3.73
C VAL A 179 -7.95 22.98 5.20
N ASP A 180 -7.14 23.73 5.95
CA ASP A 180 -7.40 24.05 7.36
C ASP A 180 -8.65 24.96 7.52
N GLN A 181 -9.12 25.14 8.76
CA GLN A 181 -10.11 26.15 9.09
C GLN A 181 -9.68 27.56 8.65
N ASN A 182 -8.37 27.84 8.70
CA ASN A 182 -7.78 28.98 8.02
C ASN A 182 -7.49 28.60 6.54
N PRO A 183 -8.25 29.12 5.56
CA PRO A 183 -8.12 28.71 4.16
C PRO A 183 -6.78 29.09 3.52
N LYS A 184 -5.92 29.85 4.22
CA LYS A 184 -4.56 30.14 3.79
C LYS A 184 -3.57 29.04 4.20
N LEU A 185 -4.00 28.10 5.06
CA LEU A 185 -3.19 26.97 5.50
C LEU A 185 -3.72 25.72 4.83
N ASN A 186 -2.88 25.07 4.06
CA ASN A 186 -3.21 23.83 3.40
C ASN A 186 -2.01 22.88 3.41
N PHE A 187 -2.34 21.59 3.41
CA PHE A 187 -1.40 20.48 3.56
C PHE A 187 -1.70 19.44 2.48
N SER A 188 -0.75 18.57 2.24
CA SER A 188 -0.95 17.38 1.43
C SER A 188 -0.90 16.15 2.32
N SER A 189 -1.86 15.23 2.17
CA SER A 189 -1.75 13.88 2.69
C SER A 189 -0.78 13.06 1.85
N PHE A 190 -0.34 11.94 2.39
CA PHE A 190 0.29 10.85 1.64
C PHE A 190 -0.78 9.86 1.20
N MET A 191 -0.66 9.30 0.00
CA MET A 191 -1.51 8.23 -0.52
C MET A 191 -0.66 7.32 -1.40
N PHE A 192 -0.68 6.01 -1.09
CA PHE A 192 0.09 5.00 -1.80
C PHE A 192 -0.69 3.68 -1.90
N ASP A 193 -0.36 2.89 -2.91
CA ASP A 193 -0.72 1.49 -3.05
C ASP A 193 -2.23 1.20 -2.90
N PRO A 194 -3.11 1.77 -3.73
CA PRO A 194 -4.52 1.47 -3.63
C PRO A 194 -4.80 0.00 -3.94
N ALA A 195 -5.66 -0.65 -3.14
CA ALA A 195 -6.16 -1.99 -3.38
C ALA A 195 -7.68 -2.01 -3.23
N ILE A 196 -8.38 -2.56 -4.23
CA ILE A 196 -9.82 -2.45 -4.32
C ILE A 196 -10.47 -3.76 -3.83
N GLY A 197 -11.35 -3.62 -2.82
CA GLY A 197 -12.13 -4.72 -2.26
C GLY A 197 -13.32 -5.13 -3.12
N VAL A 198 -13.96 -6.23 -2.75
CA VAL A 198 -15.06 -6.84 -3.53
C VAL A 198 -16.32 -5.98 -3.57
N ASN A 199 -16.55 -5.11 -2.57
CA ASN A 199 -17.71 -4.21 -2.51
C ASN A 199 -17.33 -2.77 -2.89
N GLY A 200 -16.15 -2.55 -3.47
CA GLY A 200 -15.66 -1.22 -3.87
C GLY A 200 -14.98 -0.44 -2.75
N GLU A 201 -14.63 -1.06 -1.62
CA GLU A 201 -13.75 -0.48 -0.62
C GLU A 201 -12.37 -0.24 -1.21
N VAL A 202 -11.70 0.84 -0.83
CA VAL A 202 -10.32 1.10 -1.22
C VAL A 202 -9.43 1.09 0.01
N ALA A 203 -8.59 0.06 0.14
CA ALA A 203 -7.50 0.06 1.10
C ALA A 203 -6.30 0.82 0.50
N LEU A 204 -5.70 1.71 1.27
CA LEU A 204 -4.54 2.48 0.85
C LEU A 204 -3.64 2.83 2.05
N ALA A 205 -2.36 3.01 1.81
CA ALA A 205 -1.42 3.54 2.78
C ALA A 205 -1.53 5.07 2.80
N THR A 206 -1.97 5.65 3.92
CA THR A 206 -2.21 7.10 4.01
C THR A 206 -2.18 7.60 5.45
N ASP A 207 -1.82 8.86 5.63
CA ASP A 207 -2.01 9.61 6.86
C ASP A 207 -3.35 10.38 6.89
N TYR A 208 -4.15 10.32 5.82
CA TYR A 208 -5.47 10.94 5.73
C TYR A 208 -6.46 10.30 6.70
N LYS A 209 -7.04 11.09 7.60
CA LYS A 209 -8.04 10.63 8.58
C LYS A 209 -9.50 10.96 8.22
N GLY A 210 -9.71 11.69 7.13
CA GLY A 210 -11.00 12.29 6.77
C GLY A 210 -11.17 13.70 7.37
N ALA A 211 -12.16 14.44 6.87
CA ALA A 211 -12.58 15.76 7.35
C ALA A 211 -11.42 16.75 7.62
N SER A 212 -10.45 16.83 6.71
CA SER A 212 -9.29 17.75 6.80
C SER A 212 -8.34 17.46 7.98
N GLN A 213 -8.25 16.20 8.40
CA GLN A 213 -7.33 15.76 9.45
C GLN A 213 -6.23 14.85 8.90
N LEU A 214 -4.99 15.10 9.33
CA LEU A 214 -3.87 14.18 9.11
C LEU A 214 -3.66 13.28 10.33
N GLY A 215 -3.20 12.05 10.07
CA GLY A 215 -2.65 11.16 11.07
C GLY A 215 -1.23 11.56 11.46
N GLY A 216 -0.70 10.90 12.48
CA GLY A 216 0.72 11.03 12.84
C GLY A 216 1.63 10.12 12.03
N ASP A 217 1.05 9.17 11.30
CA ASP A 217 1.79 8.13 10.56
C ASP A 217 1.00 7.67 9.32
N VAL A 218 1.73 7.18 8.32
CA VAL A 218 1.16 6.53 7.14
C VAL A 218 0.85 5.10 7.51
N ILE A 219 -0.42 4.77 7.56
CA ILE A 219 -0.93 3.45 7.92
C ILE A 219 -1.98 3.00 6.90
N ILE A 220 -2.34 1.72 6.92
CA ILE A 220 -3.45 1.26 6.11
C ILE A 220 -4.75 1.84 6.65
N ARG A 221 -5.51 2.44 5.73
CA ARG A 221 -6.89 2.90 5.94
C ARG A 221 -7.76 2.36 4.83
N ILE A 222 -9.04 2.23 5.11
CA ILE A 222 -10.03 1.69 4.18
C ILE A 222 -11.08 2.75 3.93
N LEU A 223 -11.09 3.31 2.73
CA LEU A 223 -12.14 4.20 2.25
C LEU A 223 -13.33 3.34 1.82
N GLN A 224 -14.46 3.57 2.48
CA GLN A 224 -15.72 2.91 2.16
C GLN A 224 -16.40 3.56 0.96
N PRO A 225 -17.29 2.87 0.23
CA PRO A 225 -18.05 3.45 -0.88
C PRO A 225 -18.90 4.66 -0.50
N ASP A 226 -19.30 4.78 0.78
CA ASP A 226 -20.04 5.92 1.33
C ASP A 226 -19.15 7.11 1.74
N GLY A 227 -17.83 7.03 1.47
CA GLY A 227 -16.85 8.07 1.78
C GLY A 227 -16.30 8.03 3.20
N ARG A 228 -16.73 7.11 4.07
CA ARG A 228 -16.16 6.96 5.42
C ARG A 228 -14.79 6.32 5.34
N MET A 229 -13.87 6.81 6.17
CA MET A 229 -12.53 6.25 6.33
C MET A 229 -12.48 5.39 7.60
N LEU A 230 -12.19 4.11 7.44
CA LEU A 230 -11.98 3.17 8.53
C LEU A 230 -10.48 2.94 8.75
N THR A 231 -10.11 2.72 9.99
CA THR A 231 -8.75 2.31 10.36
C THR A 231 -8.83 0.90 10.94
N PRO A 232 -8.20 -0.11 10.32
CA PRO A 232 -8.09 -1.44 10.90
C PRO A 232 -7.40 -1.41 12.27
N VAL A 233 -7.59 -2.45 13.07
CA VAL A 233 -6.77 -2.68 14.27
C VAL A 233 -5.29 -2.66 13.88
N LEU A 234 -4.50 -1.88 14.60
CA LEU A 234 -3.07 -1.71 14.33
C LEU A 234 -2.25 -2.68 15.18
N PRO A 235 -1.08 -3.14 14.70
CA PRO A 235 -0.13 -3.86 15.52
C PRO A 235 0.32 -3.01 16.72
N ASP A 236 0.47 -3.64 17.89
CA ASP A 236 0.95 -2.96 19.12
C ASP A 236 2.41 -2.49 19.02
N GLU A 237 3.15 -3.04 18.09
CA GLU A 237 4.56 -2.69 17.87
C GLU A 237 4.64 -1.41 17.06
N ALA A 238 5.27 -0.43 17.64
CA ALA A 238 5.48 0.86 17.01
C ALA A 238 6.40 0.81 15.79
N PRO A 239 6.35 1.78 15.01
CA PRO A 239 5.82 1.83 13.68
C PRO A 239 6.87 2.39 12.77
N TYR A 240 7.05 1.70 11.72
CA TYR A 240 7.78 2.21 10.56
C TYR A 240 6.84 2.54 9.39
N GLY A 241 5.53 2.68 9.67
CA GLY A 241 4.48 2.86 8.68
C GLY A 241 3.99 1.54 8.07
N HIS A 242 2.90 1.61 7.33
CA HIS A 242 2.31 0.48 6.61
C HIS A 242 2.23 0.77 5.13
N GLN A 243 2.30 -0.28 4.29
CA GLN A 243 2.23 -0.16 2.83
C GLN A 243 1.67 -1.43 2.19
N ASP A 244 1.52 -1.44 0.88
CA ASP A 244 1.22 -2.60 0.03
C ASP A 244 -0.03 -3.39 0.46
N PRO A 245 -1.20 -2.77 0.62
CA PRO A 245 -2.40 -3.54 0.92
C PRO A 245 -2.80 -4.45 -0.24
N ALA A 246 -3.34 -5.63 0.08
CA ALA A 246 -3.90 -6.57 -0.89
C ALA A 246 -5.07 -7.32 -0.27
N TRP A 247 -6.27 -7.15 -0.81
CA TRP A 247 -7.44 -7.89 -0.37
C TRP A 247 -7.29 -9.38 -0.71
N ASN A 248 -7.75 -10.26 0.19
CA ASN A 248 -7.91 -11.65 -0.17
C ASN A 248 -9.05 -11.84 -1.19
N ALA A 249 -9.15 -13.05 -1.76
CA ALA A 249 -10.02 -13.30 -2.91
C ALA A 249 -11.51 -13.05 -2.64
N ASP A 250 -11.99 -13.32 -1.42
CA ASP A 250 -13.40 -13.21 -1.02
C ASP A 250 -13.72 -11.91 -0.27
N GLY A 251 -12.73 -11.04 -0.04
CA GLY A 251 -12.90 -9.77 0.69
C GLY A 251 -12.99 -9.93 2.21
N SER A 252 -12.85 -11.14 2.77
CA SER A 252 -12.93 -11.38 4.21
C SER A 252 -11.71 -10.89 4.98
N GLY A 253 -10.61 -10.59 4.28
CA GLY A 253 -9.38 -10.11 4.89
C GLY A 253 -8.49 -9.29 3.98
N LEU A 254 -7.54 -8.62 4.60
CA LEU A 254 -6.59 -7.72 3.95
C LEU A 254 -5.17 -8.08 4.40
N TYR A 255 -4.31 -8.38 3.45
CA TYR A 255 -2.87 -8.41 3.66
C TYR A 255 -2.31 -7.01 3.53
N TYR A 256 -1.32 -6.66 4.34
CA TYR A 256 -0.55 -5.43 4.19
C TYR A 256 0.83 -5.57 4.80
N VAL A 257 1.74 -4.69 4.48
CA VAL A 257 3.10 -4.70 5.01
C VAL A 257 3.23 -3.74 6.18
N GLN A 258 3.70 -4.24 7.31
CA GLN A 258 4.27 -3.44 8.39
C GLN A 258 5.76 -3.29 8.14
N ASN A 259 6.23 -2.07 7.92
CA ASN A 259 7.64 -1.80 7.67
C ASN A 259 8.50 -2.08 8.91
N GLY A 260 9.75 -2.41 8.69
CA GLY A 260 10.72 -2.65 9.75
C GLY A 260 12.14 -2.79 9.22
N GLN A 261 13.11 -2.56 10.09
CA GLN A 261 14.52 -2.77 9.80
C GLN A 261 15.22 -3.45 10.99
N GLU A 262 16.07 -4.41 10.70
CA GLU A 262 16.96 -5.03 11.67
C GLU A 262 18.36 -5.11 11.05
N GLU A 263 19.38 -4.61 11.75
CA GLU A 263 20.78 -4.64 11.30
C GLU A 263 21.00 -4.09 9.86
N GLY A 264 20.18 -3.09 9.45
CA GLY A 264 20.27 -2.47 8.12
C GLY A 264 19.65 -3.30 6.99
N VAL A 265 18.99 -4.41 7.29
CA VAL A 265 18.21 -5.22 6.33
C VAL A 265 16.72 -5.02 6.58
N SER A 266 15.91 -5.11 5.52
CA SER A 266 14.46 -5.07 5.66
C SER A 266 13.99 -6.18 6.59
N ALA A 267 13.32 -5.79 7.67
CA ALA A 267 12.61 -6.67 8.59
C ALA A 267 11.10 -6.49 8.46
N SER A 268 10.66 -5.93 7.34
CA SER A 268 9.24 -5.76 7.00
C SER A 268 8.50 -7.08 7.09
N ARG A 269 7.23 -7.02 7.44
CA ARG A 269 6.42 -8.21 7.68
C ARG A 269 5.04 -8.04 7.06
N ILE A 270 4.52 -9.07 6.43
CA ILE A 270 3.13 -9.10 6.04
C ILE A 270 2.26 -9.35 7.28
N ILE A 271 1.23 -8.55 7.42
CA ILE A 271 0.17 -8.67 8.41
C ILE A 271 -1.10 -9.07 7.65
N TYR A 272 -1.86 -10.00 8.20
CA TYR A 272 -3.20 -10.32 7.75
C TYR A 272 -4.20 -9.72 8.72
N PHE A 273 -5.09 -8.89 8.23
CA PHE A 273 -6.23 -8.33 8.96
C PHE A 273 -7.49 -9.10 8.58
N ASP A 274 -8.09 -9.79 9.55
CA ASP A 274 -9.38 -10.46 9.44
C ASP A 274 -10.48 -9.42 9.70
N VAL A 275 -11.24 -9.07 8.67
CA VAL A 275 -12.24 -8.00 8.73
C VAL A 275 -13.39 -8.36 9.67
N ALA A 276 -13.85 -9.60 9.64
CA ALA A 276 -15.00 -10.03 10.45
C ALA A 276 -14.65 -10.15 11.94
N ALA A 277 -13.43 -10.60 12.24
CA ALA A 277 -12.96 -10.77 13.62
C ALA A 277 -12.33 -9.48 14.19
N ASP A 278 -12.15 -8.43 13.38
CA ASP A 278 -11.41 -7.21 13.73
C ASP A 278 -10.08 -7.51 14.39
N ARG A 279 -9.31 -8.40 13.79
CA ARG A 279 -8.11 -9.00 14.36
C ARG A 279 -6.98 -9.07 13.34
N ILE A 280 -5.75 -8.84 13.79
CA ILE A 280 -4.54 -9.00 12.99
C ILE A 280 -3.80 -10.29 13.34
N VAL A 281 -3.14 -10.85 12.33
CA VAL A 281 -2.25 -12.01 12.45
C VAL A 281 -0.98 -11.74 11.66
N ARG A 282 0.17 -12.07 12.24
CA ARG A 282 1.45 -12.06 11.50
C ARG A 282 1.44 -13.17 10.47
N PHE A 283 1.75 -12.82 9.22
CA PHE A 283 1.71 -13.74 8.10
C PHE A 283 3.10 -13.99 7.53
N GLY A 284 3.55 -15.23 7.55
CA GLY A 284 4.86 -15.61 7.05
C GLY A 284 6.05 -15.09 7.87
N ALA A 285 7.22 -15.15 7.30
CA ALA A 285 8.47 -14.69 7.90
C ALA A 285 8.68 -13.17 7.72
N LYS A 286 9.77 -12.62 8.27
CA LYS A 286 10.24 -11.27 7.97
C LYS A 286 10.88 -11.20 6.58
N GLY A 287 10.94 -10.01 6.01
CA GLY A 287 11.56 -9.74 4.72
C GLY A 287 10.60 -9.89 3.54
N PHE A 288 9.29 -10.04 3.76
CA PHE A 288 8.30 -10.03 2.70
C PHE A 288 7.61 -8.68 2.58
N ILE A 289 7.47 -8.21 1.33
CA ILE A 289 6.73 -7.01 0.93
C ILE A 289 5.89 -7.29 -0.32
N GLU A 290 5.07 -6.33 -0.74
CA GLU A 290 4.29 -6.38 -1.98
C GLU A 290 3.42 -7.65 -2.13
N PRO A 291 2.57 -7.99 -1.15
CA PRO A 291 1.69 -9.13 -1.28
C PRO A 291 0.71 -8.96 -2.44
N ALA A 292 0.44 -10.05 -3.16
CA ALA A 292 -0.59 -10.14 -4.20
C ALA A 292 -1.32 -11.48 -4.05
N THR A 293 -2.63 -11.44 -3.86
CA THR A 293 -3.44 -12.64 -3.63
C THR A 293 -3.86 -13.30 -4.94
N SER A 294 -3.78 -14.63 -5.01
CA SER A 294 -4.31 -15.36 -6.16
C SER A 294 -5.83 -15.26 -6.21
N PRO A 295 -6.45 -15.30 -7.41
CA PRO A 295 -7.91 -15.23 -7.56
C PRO A 295 -8.69 -16.31 -6.82
N ASP A 296 -8.10 -17.49 -6.65
CA ASP A 296 -8.68 -18.62 -5.91
C ASP A 296 -8.43 -18.57 -4.38
N GLY A 297 -7.69 -17.57 -3.92
CA GLY A 297 -7.39 -17.33 -2.50
C GLY A 297 -6.42 -18.33 -1.84
N ARG A 298 -5.86 -19.28 -2.60
CA ARG A 298 -4.95 -20.29 -2.04
C ARG A 298 -3.52 -19.79 -1.84
N TRP A 299 -3.12 -18.78 -2.59
CA TRP A 299 -1.74 -18.31 -2.66
C TRP A 299 -1.60 -16.82 -2.45
N VAL A 300 -0.47 -16.42 -1.91
CA VAL A 300 -0.02 -15.02 -1.85
C VAL A 300 1.33 -14.95 -2.52
N ALA A 301 1.43 -14.30 -3.67
CA ALA A 301 2.72 -13.91 -4.23
C ALA A 301 3.26 -12.72 -3.44
N ALA A 302 4.57 -12.68 -3.24
CA ALA A 302 5.23 -11.59 -2.52
C ALA A 302 6.66 -11.37 -3.04
N THR A 303 7.20 -10.22 -2.77
CA THR A 303 8.62 -9.93 -2.93
C THR A 303 9.34 -10.26 -1.63
N ARG A 304 10.29 -11.20 -1.67
CA ARG A 304 11.21 -11.48 -0.58
C ARG A 304 12.43 -10.61 -0.71
N ILE A 305 12.79 -9.90 0.35
CA ILE A 305 14.01 -9.11 0.44
C ILE A 305 14.97 -9.76 1.43
N ASP A 306 16.16 -10.04 0.98
CA ASP A 306 17.26 -10.56 1.80
C ASP A 306 18.60 -9.88 1.44
N LYS A 307 19.72 -10.35 2.00
CA LYS A 307 21.06 -9.81 1.74
C LYS A 307 21.53 -9.98 0.28
N LYS A 308 20.86 -10.81 -0.51
CA LYS A 308 21.17 -11.06 -1.93
C LYS A 308 20.37 -10.15 -2.87
N GLY A 309 19.34 -9.47 -2.35
CA GLY A 309 18.46 -8.58 -3.09
C GLY A 309 17.00 -8.97 -2.96
N SER A 310 16.22 -8.83 -4.04
CA SER A 310 14.79 -9.08 -4.06
C SER A 310 14.42 -10.22 -5.03
N ASP A 311 13.58 -11.14 -4.57
CA ASP A 311 13.07 -12.25 -5.38
C ASP A 311 11.57 -12.44 -5.18
N VAL A 312 10.88 -12.83 -6.24
CA VAL A 312 9.46 -13.16 -6.20
C VAL A 312 9.27 -14.59 -5.70
N VAL A 313 8.36 -14.75 -4.72
CA VAL A 313 7.99 -16.04 -4.14
C VAL A 313 6.47 -16.20 -4.11
N ILE A 314 5.99 -17.42 -4.00
CA ILE A 314 4.59 -17.75 -3.71
C ILE A 314 4.52 -18.40 -2.35
N LEU A 315 3.63 -17.88 -1.50
CA LEU A 315 3.35 -18.35 -0.15
C LEU A 315 2.00 -19.07 -0.12
N SER A 316 1.88 -20.06 0.74
CA SER A 316 0.58 -20.63 1.09
C SER A 316 -0.25 -19.59 1.85
N ALA A 317 -1.46 -19.26 1.39
CA ALA A 317 -2.34 -18.33 2.10
C ALA A 317 -2.78 -18.86 3.48
N ALA A 318 -2.77 -20.19 3.66
CA ALA A 318 -3.13 -20.81 4.93
C ALA A 318 -2.01 -20.75 5.99
N THR A 319 -0.73 -20.84 5.58
CA THR A 319 0.39 -21.00 6.52
C THR A 319 1.41 -19.86 6.46
N GLY A 320 1.45 -19.08 5.37
CA GLY A 320 2.48 -18.09 5.12
C GLY A 320 3.85 -18.67 4.77
N GLU A 321 3.95 -19.98 4.53
CA GLU A 321 5.20 -20.64 4.15
C GLU A 321 5.44 -20.52 2.64
N ILE A 322 6.72 -20.41 2.23
CA ILE A 322 7.08 -20.41 0.82
C ILE A 322 6.79 -21.80 0.22
N VAL A 323 5.96 -21.82 -0.81
CA VAL A 323 5.65 -23.01 -1.58
C VAL A 323 6.34 -23.04 -2.95
N LEU A 324 6.72 -21.86 -3.47
CA LEU A 324 7.46 -21.74 -4.72
C LEU A 324 8.36 -20.50 -4.70
N GLU A 325 9.63 -20.66 -5.04
CA GLU A 325 10.51 -19.55 -5.40
C GLU A 325 10.38 -19.31 -6.90
N VAL A 326 9.74 -18.19 -7.28
CA VAL A 326 9.51 -17.83 -8.69
C VAL A 326 10.80 -17.36 -9.33
N THR A 327 11.57 -16.55 -8.61
CA THR A 327 12.90 -16.08 -9.06
C THR A 327 13.97 -16.34 -8.01
N ARG A 328 15.24 -16.30 -8.44
CA ARG A 328 16.43 -16.47 -7.59
C ARG A 328 17.58 -15.58 -8.06
N THR A 329 17.23 -14.46 -8.69
CA THR A 329 18.21 -13.56 -9.31
C THR A 329 18.67 -12.43 -8.37
N GLY A 330 17.94 -12.21 -7.28
CA GLY A 330 18.10 -11.07 -6.39
C GLY A 330 17.68 -9.74 -7.02
N ARG A 331 16.91 -9.75 -8.12
CA ARG A 331 16.57 -8.57 -8.93
C ARG A 331 15.14 -8.58 -9.44
N SER A 332 14.18 -9.16 -8.70
CA SER A 332 12.78 -9.28 -9.14
C SER A 332 11.84 -8.87 -8.03
N TRP A 333 10.75 -8.13 -8.37
CA TRP A 333 9.81 -7.56 -7.42
C TRP A 333 8.44 -7.28 -8.06
N SER A 334 7.48 -6.76 -7.27
CA SER A 334 6.13 -6.32 -7.67
C SER A 334 5.32 -7.38 -8.41
N PRO A 335 5.04 -8.54 -7.79
CA PRO A 335 4.23 -9.57 -8.41
C PRO A 335 2.77 -9.16 -8.54
N ALA A 336 2.10 -9.58 -9.63
CA ALA A 336 0.65 -9.51 -9.80
C ALA A 336 0.11 -10.73 -10.55
N TRP A 337 -1.00 -11.30 -10.07
CA TRP A 337 -1.63 -12.47 -10.67
C TRP A 337 -2.47 -12.10 -11.88
N SER A 338 -2.52 -13.03 -12.85
CA SER A 338 -3.54 -13.00 -13.90
C SER A 338 -4.93 -13.23 -13.31
N PRO A 339 -6.01 -12.70 -13.91
CA PRO A 339 -7.37 -12.86 -13.42
C PRO A 339 -7.84 -14.31 -13.29
N ASP A 340 -7.29 -15.20 -14.10
CA ASP A 340 -7.55 -16.66 -14.08
C ASP A 340 -6.64 -17.44 -13.10
N GLY A 341 -5.66 -16.77 -12.50
CA GLY A 341 -4.69 -17.39 -11.59
C GLY A 341 -3.66 -18.29 -12.26
N GLY A 342 -3.69 -18.40 -13.60
CA GLY A 342 -2.79 -19.26 -14.37
C GLY A 342 -1.42 -18.64 -14.66
N SER A 343 -1.23 -17.36 -14.36
CA SER A 343 0.03 -16.66 -14.60
C SER A 343 0.32 -15.63 -13.53
N LEU A 344 1.60 -15.27 -13.41
CA LEU A 344 2.09 -14.20 -12.56
C LEU A 344 2.98 -13.28 -13.39
N ILE A 345 2.76 -11.96 -13.33
CA ILE A 345 3.69 -10.96 -13.84
C ILE A 345 4.51 -10.38 -12.71
N PHE A 346 5.68 -9.85 -13.04
CA PHE A 346 6.55 -9.17 -12.09
C PHE A 346 7.57 -8.29 -12.84
N LEU A 347 8.21 -7.39 -12.11
CA LEU A 347 9.31 -6.58 -12.61
C LEU A 347 10.64 -7.28 -12.35
N ALA A 348 11.55 -7.16 -13.31
CA ALA A 348 12.92 -7.64 -13.17
C ALA A 348 13.91 -6.55 -13.60
N ALA A 349 14.94 -6.28 -12.79
CA ALA A 349 15.92 -5.26 -13.08
C ALA A 349 16.75 -5.62 -14.33
N ARG A 350 16.92 -4.63 -15.18
CA ARG A 350 17.81 -4.68 -16.31
C ARG A 350 18.58 -3.36 -16.40
N GLU A 351 19.86 -3.39 -16.07
CA GLU A 351 20.69 -2.18 -16.00
C GLU A 351 20.09 -1.13 -15.05
N SER A 352 19.62 0.01 -15.59
CA SER A 352 19.05 1.13 -14.84
C SER A 352 17.50 1.18 -14.86
N ALA A 353 16.84 0.17 -15.43
CA ALA A 353 15.38 0.14 -15.58
C ALA A 353 14.83 -1.26 -15.27
N ALA A 354 13.56 -1.51 -15.56
CA ALA A 354 12.92 -2.80 -15.37
C ALA A 354 12.38 -3.37 -16.67
N THR A 355 12.27 -4.68 -16.73
CA THR A 355 11.52 -5.42 -17.74
C THR A 355 10.29 -6.03 -17.10
N LEU A 356 9.19 -6.13 -17.85
CA LEU A 356 7.97 -6.81 -17.44
C LEU A 356 8.04 -8.28 -17.85
N GLN A 357 8.07 -9.16 -16.84
CA GLN A 357 8.19 -10.60 -16.99
C GLN A 357 6.86 -11.29 -16.69
N GLN A 358 6.62 -12.43 -17.32
CA GLN A 358 5.52 -13.33 -17.00
C GLN A 358 6.03 -14.75 -16.77
N VAL A 359 5.47 -15.42 -15.79
CA VAL A 359 5.58 -16.88 -15.64
C VAL A 359 4.19 -17.49 -15.70
N THR A 360 4.07 -18.64 -16.37
CA THR A 360 2.84 -19.45 -16.34
C THR A 360 2.95 -20.44 -15.19
N ILE A 361 1.91 -20.49 -14.38
CA ILE A 361 1.84 -21.28 -13.14
C ILE A 361 0.87 -22.45 -13.36
N SER A 362 1.34 -23.66 -13.10
CA SER A 362 0.47 -24.82 -12.90
C SER A 362 0.20 -24.98 -11.42
N ALA A 363 -1.04 -24.84 -11.01
CA ALA A 363 -1.48 -24.95 -9.62
C ALA A 363 -2.61 -25.97 -9.49
N PRO A 364 -2.30 -27.29 -9.44
CA PRO A 364 -3.32 -28.30 -9.32
C PRO A 364 -4.13 -28.16 -8.03
N PRO A 365 -5.39 -28.60 -7.96
CA PRO A 365 -6.28 -28.38 -6.82
C PRO A 365 -5.71 -28.84 -5.46
N SER A 366 -4.94 -29.92 -5.46
CA SER A 366 -4.32 -30.51 -4.25
C SER A 366 -2.79 -30.47 -4.27
N GLY A 367 -2.18 -29.73 -5.22
CA GLY A 367 -0.73 -29.73 -5.41
C GLY A 367 -0.08 -28.39 -5.11
N VAL A 368 1.24 -28.42 -5.05
CA VAL A 368 2.10 -27.23 -4.95
C VAL A 368 2.18 -26.56 -6.33
N PRO A 369 2.16 -25.23 -6.43
CA PRO A 369 2.32 -24.53 -7.69
C PRO A 369 3.72 -24.78 -8.28
N SER A 370 3.80 -24.80 -9.61
CA SER A 370 5.05 -24.94 -10.35
C SER A 370 5.07 -24.04 -11.59
N ILE A 371 6.26 -23.62 -12.00
CA ILE A 371 6.45 -22.81 -13.21
C ILE A 371 6.53 -23.76 -14.40
N ILE A 372 5.71 -23.50 -15.44
CA ILE A 372 5.71 -24.28 -16.68
C ILE A 372 6.24 -23.49 -17.88
N ALA A 373 6.22 -22.16 -17.82
CA ALA A 373 6.79 -21.28 -18.83
C ALA A 373 7.20 -19.93 -18.24
N SER A 374 8.11 -19.25 -18.93
CA SER A 374 8.52 -17.88 -18.59
C SER A 374 8.78 -17.10 -19.87
N VAL A 375 8.35 -15.84 -19.91
CA VAL A 375 8.54 -14.94 -21.05
C VAL A 375 8.69 -13.50 -20.59
N GLN A 376 9.53 -12.72 -21.30
CA GLN A 376 9.53 -11.26 -21.18
C GLN A 376 8.41 -10.72 -22.08
N LEU A 377 7.45 -9.96 -21.50
CA LEU A 377 6.26 -9.49 -22.22
C LEU A 377 6.56 -8.37 -23.20
N LEU A 378 7.43 -7.45 -22.83
CA LEU A 378 7.78 -6.25 -23.60
C LEU A 378 9.26 -6.29 -23.96
N ARG A 379 9.61 -5.84 -25.18
CA ARG A 379 11.01 -5.63 -25.58
C ARG A 379 11.60 -4.43 -24.89
N ASP A 380 10.75 -3.41 -24.62
CA ASP A 380 11.13 -2.16 -24.00
C ASP A 380 11.15 -2.23 -22.49
N LEU A 381 11.80 -1.24 -21.90
CA LEU A 381 11.88 -1.07 -20.47
C LEU A 381 10.63 -0.38 -19.94
N VAL A 382 10.33 -0.64 -18.68
CA VAL A 382 9.21 -0.05 -17.93
C VAL A 382 9.72 0.66 -16.68
N ASP A 383 8.91 1.52 -16.09
CA ASP A 383 9.26 2.24 -14.88
C ASP A 383 9.32 1.28 -13.68
N ALA A 384 10.48 1.22 -13.05
CA ALA A 384 10.77 0.28 -11.96
C ALA A 384 10.02 0.59 -10.65
N GLY A 385 9.57 1.84 -10.46
CA GLY A 385 8.96 2.33 -9.24
C GLY A 385 7.43 2.20 -9.18
N VAL A 386 6.80 1.63 -10.20
CA VAL A 386 5.34 1.49 -10.27
C VAL A 386 4.97 0.02 -10.41
N ARG A 387 4.20 -0.50 -9.48
CA ARG A 387 3.72 -1.89 -9.49
C ARG A 387 2.77 -2.11 -10.68
N PRO A 388 2.99 -3.12 -11.53
CA PRO A 388 2.02 -3.47 -12.55
C PRO A 388 0.79 -4.13 -11.91
N THR A 389 -0.36 -4.03 -12.58
CA THR A 389 -1.58 -4.75 -12.17
C THR A 389 -2.20 -5.45 -13.36
N TRP A 390 -2.91 -6.55 -13.14
CA TRP A 390 -3.54 -7.34 -14.17
C TRP A 390 -5.04 -7.49 -13.94
N GLY A 391 -5.85 -6.91 -14.81
CA GLY A 391 -7.30 -6.95 -14.77
C GLY A 391 -7.93 -7.86 -15.83
N PRO A 392 -9.21 -8.25 -15.63
CA PRO A 392 -9.90 -9.21 -16.50
C PRO A 392 -10.35 -8.63 -17.84
N LEU A 393 -10.49 -7.29 -17.94
CA LEU A 393 -11.02 -6.64 -19.14
C LEU A 393 -9.92 -5.89 -19.90
N SER A 394 -10.10 -5.78 -21.23
CA SER A 394 -9.25 -4.93 -22.06
C SER A 394 -9.62 -3.46 -21.86
N VAL A 395 -8.63 -2.61 -21.63
CA VAL A 395 -8.78 -1.16 -21.75
C VAL A 395 -8.78 -0.82 -23.23
N GLU A 396 -9.90 -0.34 -23.79
CA GLU A 396 -9.96 0.09 -25.19
C GLU A 396 -9.12 1.36 -25.37
N ALA A 397 -8.27 1.35 -26.42
CA ALA A 397 -7.52 2.53 -26.84
C ALA A 397 -8.50 3.57 -27.41
N GLY A 398 -8.81 4.61 -26.66
CA GLY A 398 -9.70 5.67 -27.17
C GLY A 398 -10.18 6.70 -26.17
N GLY A 399 -10.14 6.39 -24.90
CA GLY A 399 -10.47 7.31 -23.83
C GLY A 399 -9.20 7.83 -23.16
N GLY A 400 -8.40 8.63 -23.84
CA GLY A 400 -7.29 9.32 -23.18
C GLY A 400 -7.83 10.13 -22.00
N VAL A 401 -7.29 9.89 -20.80
CA VAL A 401 -7.56 10.73 -19.64
C VAL A 401 -7.09 12.13 -19.99
N THR A 402 -8.01 13.03 -20.34
CA THR A 402 -7.68 14.44 -20.55
C THR A 402 -7.25 15.06 -19.21
N PRO A 403 -6.29 15.98 -19.24
CA PRO A 403 -5.67 16.56 -18.04
C PRO A 403 -6.65 17.35 -17.16
#